data_e816eb001bef284dfb798d1ca0230d86
#
_entry.id   e816eb001bef284dfb798d1ca0230d86
#
_cell.length_a   1.000
_cell.length_b   1.000
_cell.length_c   1.000
_cell.angle_alpha   90.00
_cell.angle_beta   90.00
_cell.angle_gamma   90.00
#
_symmetry.space_group_name_H-M   'P 1'
#
loop_
_entity.id
_entity.type
_entity.pdbx_description
1 polymer ?
#
loop_
_entity_poly.entity_id
_entity_poly.type
_entity_poly.pdbx_seq_one_letter_code
_entity_poly.pdbx_strand_id
1 'polypeptide(L)'
;MRRKKFPLPRRKIAEFCKRWRITEFALFGSVLRDDFRPDSDVDVLVSIDPQAHISLFEIAQMQIELENMFKRPVDLVEKEGLRNPYRRREILSTAQIIYAA
;
A
#
# COMPACT_ATOMS: atom_id res chain seq x y z
N MET A 1 2.26 -28.01 -2.22
CA MET A 1 2.88 -27.33 -1.09
C MET A 1 2.36 -25.91 -0.97
N ARG A 2 1.98 -25.51 0.21
CA ARG A 2 1.40 -24.18 0.38
C ARG A 2 2.49 -23.13 0.52
N ARG A 3 2.36 -22.05 -0.25
CA ARG A 3 3.27 -20.93 -0.19
C ARG A 3 3.05 -20.14 1.11
N LYS A 4 4.16 -19.70 1.71
CA LYS A 4 4.10 -18.88 2.90
C LYS A 4 3.66 -17.46 2.49
N LYS A 5 2.55 -17.01 3.03
CA LYS A 5 2.01 -15.69 2.71
C LYS A 5 2.53 -14.62 3.65
N PHE A 6 2.67 -13.41 3.14
CA PHE A 6 2.97 -12.25 3.96
C PHE A 6 1.79 -12.00 4.92
N PRO A 7 2.04 -11.94 6.24
CA PRO A 7 0.95 -11.70 7.18
C PRO A 7 0.39 -10.29 7.05
N LEU A 8 -0.92 -10.20 6.87
CA LEU A 8 -1.60 -8.92 6.68
C LEU A 8 -2.47 -8.60 7.89
N PRO A 9 -2.20 -7.50 8.60
CA PRO A 9 -3.06 -7.07 9.70
C PRO A 9 -4.29 -6.34 9.15
N ARG A 10 -5.24 -7.11 8.62
CA ARG A 10 -6.37 -6.55 7.88
C ARG A 10 -7.21 -5.56 8.67
N ARG A 11 -7.45 -5.84 9.95
CA ARG A 11 -8.21 -4.92 10.79
C ARG A 11 -7.48 -3.59 10.95
N LYS A 12 -6.18 -3.64 11.21
CA LYS A 12 -5.37 -2.42 11.36
C LYS A 12 -5.33 -1.64 10.06
N ILE A 13 -5.25 -2.34 8.93
CA ILE A 13 -5.26 -1.71 7.63
C ILE A 13 -6.59 -0.99 7.41
N ALA A 14 -7.71 -1.64 7.74
CA ALA A 14 -9.02 -1.02 7.58
C ALA A 14 -9.17 0.22 8.46
N GLU A 15 -8.71 0.15 9.70
CA GLU A 15 -8.74 1.29 10.61
C GLU A 15 -7.88 2.44 10.11
N PHE A 16 -6.69 2.11 9.61
CA PHE A 16 -5.79 3.07 9.01
C PHE A 16 -6.45 3.78 7.83
N CYS A 17 -7.08 3.00 6.95
CA CYS A 17 -7.74 3.56 5.77
C CYS A 17 -8.89 4.49 6.14
N LYS A 18 -9.68 4.11 7.14
CA LYS A 18 -10.78 4.97 7.58
C LYS A 18 -10.28 6.27 8.18
N ARG A 19 -9.23 6.19 8.99
CA ARG A 19 -8.68 7.38 9.64
C ARG A 19 -8.11 8.35 8.62
N TRP A 20 -7.44 7.85 7.59
CA TRP A 20 -6.78 8.69 6.59
C TRP A 20 -7.65 8.94 5.36
N ARG A 21 -8.89 8.45 5.38
CA ARG A 21 -9.85 8.62 4.27
C ARG A 21 -9.31 8.01 2.98
N ILE A 22 -8.66 6.87 3.11
CA ILE A 22 -8.19 6.09 1.98
C ILE A 22 -9.35 5.28 1.45
N THR A 23 -9.62 5.38 0.16
CA THR A 23 -10.72 4.67 -0.48
C THR A 23 -10.29 3.33 -1.05
N GLU A 24 -9.01 3.16 -1.31
CA GLU A 24 -8.49 1.90 -1.86
C GLU A 24 -7.07 1.69 -1.36
N PHE A 25 -6.77 0.49 -0.92
CA PHE A 25 -5.45 0.10 -0.42
C PHE A 25 -5.08 -1.22 -1.09
N ALA A 26 -3.95 -1.24 -1.77
CA ALA A 26 -3.50 -2.41 -2.50
C ALA A 26 -2.02 -2.65 -2.27
N LEU A 27 -1.60 -3.89 -2.46
CA LEU A 27 -0.19 -4.27 -2.43
C LEU A 27 0.25 -4.58 -3.85
N PHE A 28 1.50 -4.25 -4.16
CA PHE A 28 2.07 -4.60 -5.45
C PHE A 28 3.55 -4.91 -5.29
N GLY A 29 4.19 -5.33 -6.37
CA GLY A 29 5.63 -5.56 -6.37
C GLY A 29 6.06 -6.83 -5.66
N SER A 30 7.22 -6.76 -4.99
CA SER A 30 7.88 -7.94 -4.46
C SER A 30 7.08 -8.69 -3.41
N VAL A 31 6.23 -8.00 -2.65
CA VAL A 31 5.43 -8.66 -1.61
C VAL A 31 4.47 -9.71 -2.19
N LEU A 32 4.17 -9.60 -3.49
CA LEU A 32 3.28 -10.56 -4.16
C LEU A 32 4.05 -11.72 -4.80
N ARG A 33 5.37 -11.72 -4.71
CA ARG A 33 6.21 -12.74 -5.32
C ARG A 33 6.57 -13.84 -4.33
N ASP A 34 6.91 -14.99 -4.88
CA ASP A 34 7.35 -16.14 -4.09
C ASP A 34 8.68 -15.90 -3.40
N ASP A 35 9.53 -15.07 -4.00
CA ASP A 35 10.86 -14.77 -3.47
C ASP A 35 10.91 -13.59 -2.52
N PHE A 36 9.76 -13.17 -2.01
CA PHE A 36 9.68 -12.09 -1.06
C PHE A 36 10.47 -12.41 0.21
N ARG A 37 11.37 -11.52 0.57
CA ARG A 37 12.27 -11.74 1.71
C ARG A 37 11.85 -10.91 2.92
N PRO A 38 12.26 -11.31 4.12
CA PRO A 38 11.92 -10.53 5.33
C PRO A 38 12.44 -9.10 5.31
N ASP A 39 13.53 -8.84 4.55
CA ASP A 39 14.10 -7.50 4.46
C ASP A 39 13.61 -6.73 3.22
N SER A 40 12.70 -7.31 2.46
CA SER A 40 12.15 -6.63 1.28
C SER A 40 11.21 -5.51 1.70
N ASP A 41 11.17 -4.45 0.89
CA ASP A 41 10.22 -3.36 1.09
C ASP A 41 8.81 -3.84 0.76
N VAL A 42 7.83 -3.23 1.42
CA VAL A 42 6.42 -3.47 1.09
C VAL A 42 5.95 -2.32 0.21
N ASP A 43 5.52 -2.66 -1.00
CA ASP A 43 5.02 -1.67 -1.96
C ASP A 43 3.52 -1.53 -1.78
N VAL A 44 3.08 -0.33 -1.40
CA VAL A 44 1.68 -0.03 -1.08
C VAL A 44 1.14 1.01 -2.03
N LEU A 45 -0.01 0.73 -2.62
CA LEU A 45 -0.70 1.64 -3.51
C LEU A 45 -1.99 2.10 -2.82
N VAL A 46 -2.18 3.42 -2.71
CA VAL A 46 -3.38 3.96 -2.07
C VAL A 46 -4.07 4.95 -2.99
N SER A 47 -5.39 5.00 -2.85
CA SER A 47 -6.21 6.04 -3.45
C SER A 47 -6.88 6.77 -2.28
N ILE A 48 -6.75 8.09 -2.24
CA ILE A 48 -7.24 8.90 -1.13
C ILE A 48 -8.46 9.69 -1.60
N ASP A 49 -9.45 9.84 -0.74
CA ASP A 49 -10.63 10.65 -1.02
C ASP A 49 -10.18 12.03 -1.54
N PRO A 50 -10.62 12.46 -2.72
CA PRO A 50 -10.19 13.76 -3.26
C PRO A 50 -10.50 14.93 -2.35
N GLN A 51 -11.48 14.81 -1.48
CA GLN A 51 -11.86 15.89 -0.56
C GLN A 51 -11.04 15.89 0.72
N ALA A 52 -10.15 14.93 0.89
CA ALA A 52 -9.38 14.82 2.13
C ALA A 52 -8.26 15.84 2.26
N HIS A 53 -7.76 16.39 1.17
CA HIS A 53 -6.70 17.42 1.18
C HIS A 53 -5.51 17.04 2.06
N ILE A 54 -4.86 15.94 1.71
CA ILE A 54 -3.75 15.41 2.48
C ILE A 54 -2.46 16.15 2.14
N SER A 55 -1.75 16.62 3.17
CA SER A 55 -0.48 17.33 3.01
C SER A 55 0.69 16.35 2.91
N LEU A 56 1.86 16.88 2.53
CA LEU A 56 3.08 16.05 2.47
C LEU A 56 3.46 15.54 3.85
N PHE A 57 3.25 16.34 4.90
CA PHE A 57 3.51 15.89 6.27
C PHE A 57 2.63 14.70 6.62
N GLU A 58 1.38 14.73 6.19
CA GLU A 58 0.45 13.64 6.46
C GLU A 58 0.82 12.39 5.69
N ILE A 59 1.29 12.54 4.45
CA ILE A 59 1.80 11.40 3.67
C ILE A 59 2.99 10.76 4.39
N ALA A 60 3.90 11.58 4.90
CA ALA A 60 5.05 11.07 5.65
C ALA A 60 4.60 10.33 6.91
N GLN A 61 3.58 10.86 7.59
CA GLN A 61 3.03 10.21 8.78
C GLN A 61 2.40 8.86 8.43
N MET A 62 1.67 8.81 7.32
CA MET A 62 1.09 7.54 6.83
C MET A 62 2.18 6.51 6.62
N GLN A 63 3.28 6.91 6.00
CA GLN A 63 4.38 5.99 5.73
C GLN A 63 4.98 5.44 7.01
N ILE A 64 5.19 6.30 8.01
CA ILE A 64 5.72 5.88 9.30
C ILE A 64 4.78 4.87 9.96
N GLU A 65 3.47 5.15 9.93
CA GLU A 65 2.50 4.25 10.53
C GLU A 65 2.49 2.89 9.84
N LEU A 66 2.58 2.89 8.51
CA LEU A 66 2.62 1.63 7.76
C LEU A 66 3.89 0.85 8.05
N GLU A 67 5.03 1.54 8.16
CA GLU A 67 6.28 0.88 8.50
C GLU A 67 6.22 0.26 9.88
N ASN A 68 5.59 0.94 10.82
CA ASN A 68 5.40 0.38 12.16
C ASN A 68 4.44 -0.82 12.13
N MET A 69 3.42 -0.74 11.30
CA MET A 69 2.43 -1.81 11.17
C MET A 69 3.03 -3.07 10.55
N PHE A 70 3.82 -2.90 9.49
CA PHE A 70 4.40 -4.03 8.76
C PHE A 70 5.76 -4.46 9.29
N LYS A 71 6.38 -3.64 10.14
CA LYS A 71 7.72 -3.91 10.70
C LYS A 71 8.79 -4.00 9.62
N ARG A 72 8.69 -3.17 8.58
CA ARG A 72 9.66 -3.11 7.49
C ARG A 72 9.46 -1.85 6.68
N PRO A 73 10.44 -1.47 5.84
CA PRO A 73 10.28 -0.29 5.00
C PRO A 73 9.09 -0.41 4.07
N VAL A 74 8.44 0.72 3.82
CA VAL A 74 7.26 0.78 2.96
C VAL A 74 7.50 1.81 1.87
N ASP A 75 7.17 1.45 0.63
CA ASP A 75 7.15 2.37 -0.49
C ASP A 75 5.69 2.71 -0.74
N LEU A 76 5.29 3.92 -0.34
CA LEU A 76 3.91 4.36 -0.43
C LEU A 76 3.71 5.16 -1.70
N VAL A 77 2.82 4.67 -2.55
CA VAL A 77 2.53 5.29 -3.85
C VAL A 77 1.05 5.66 -3.91
N GLU A 78 0.77 6.91 -4.30
CA GLU A 78 -0.59 7.35 -4.55
C GLU A 78 -0.98 7.00 -5.97
N LYS A 79 -2.11 6.32 -6.13
CA LYS A 79 -2.59 5.87 -7.44
C LYS A 79 -2.77 7.04 -8.40
N GLU A 80 -3.34 8.14 -7.92
CA GLU A 80 -3.59 9.32 -8.76
C GLU A 80 -2.32 10.06 -9.13
N GLY A 81 -1.22 9.77 -8.45
CA GLY A 81 0.09 10.36 -8.75
C GLY A 81 0.88 9.61 -9.80
N LEU A 82 0.40 8.45 -10.23
CA LEU A 82 1.09 7.65 -11.24
C LEU A 82 0.84 8.26 -12.62
N ARG A 83 1.84 8.93 -13.15
CA ARG A 83 1.72 9.61 -14.43
C ARG A 83 2.35 8.86 -15.59
N ASN A 84 3.41 8.09 -15.33
CA ASN A 84 4.03 7.28 -16.36
C ASN A 84 3.07 6.15 -16.76
N PRO A 85 2.58 6.10 -18.01
CA PRO A 85 1.55 5.12 -18.40
C PRO A 85 2.04 3.68 -18.33
N TYR A 86 3.31 3.43 -18.58
CA TYR A 86 3.85 2.06 -18.52
C TYR A 86 3.93 1.57 -17.09
N ARG A 87 4.44 2.41 -16.20
CA ARG A 87 4.53 2.06 -14.78
C ARG A 87 3.13 1.91 -14.19
N ARG A 88 2.22 2.80 -14.55
CA ARG A 88 0.85 2.74 -14.07
C ARG A 88 0.18 1.43 -14.48
N ARG A 89 0.32 1.06 -15.75
CA ARG A 89 -0.25 -0.19 -16.25
C ARG A 89 0.33 -1.39 -15.52
N GLU A 90 1.64 -1.42 -15.34
CA GLU A 90 2.31 -2.54 -14.68
C GLU A 90 1.81 -2.70 -13.25
N ILE A 91 1.77 -1.59 -12.51
CA ILE A 91 1.34 -1.64 -11.11
C ILE A 91 -0.12 -2.04 -11.02
N LEU A 92 -1.00 -1.41 -11.79
CA LEU A 92 -2.43 -1.67 -11.68
C LEU A 92 -2.82 -3.07 -12.14
N SER A 93 -2.09 -3.63 -13.11
CA SER A 93 -2.40 -4.97 -13.61
C SER A 93 -2.00 -6.06 -12.62
N THR A 94 -1.06 -5.78 -11.72
CA THR A 94 -0.57 -6.79 -10.77
C THR A 94 -0.99 -6.51 -9.33
N ALA A 95 -1.46 -5.31 -9.03
CA ALA A 95 -1.80 -4.94 -7.66
C ALA A 95 -2.95 -5.79 -7.13
N GLN A 96 -2.84 -6.16 -5.85
CA GLN A 96 -3.86 -6.91 -5.15
C GLN A 96 -4.54 -5.98 -4.16
N ILE A 97 -5.84 -5.75 -4.35
CA ILE A 97 -6.62 -4.88 -3.47
C ILE A 97 -6.87 -5.57 -2.14
N ILE A 98 -6.51 -4.89 -1.06
CA ILE A 98 -6.69 -5.40 0.30
C ILE A 98 -7.89 -4.73 0.96
N TYR A 99 -8.14 -3.47 0.63
CA TYR A 99 -9.25 -2.70 1.21
C TYR A 99 -9.83 -1.80 0.13
N ALA A 100 -11.15 -1.73 0.10
CA ALA A 100 -11.87 -0.80 -0.78
C ALA A 100 -13.11 -0.32 -0.05
N ALA A 101 -13.27 1.01 -0.02
CA ALA A 101 -14.43 1.62 0.64
C ALA A 101 -15.65 1.59 -0.28
#